data_63cc84fd55fcde6d843060c4cdf85574
#
_entry.id   63cc84fd55fcde6d843060c4cdf85574
#
_cell.length_a   1.000
_cell.length_b   1.000
_cell.length_c   1.000
_cell.angle_alpha   90.00
_cell.angle_beta   90.00
_cell.angle_gamma   90.00
#
_symmetry.space_group_name_H-M   'P 1'
#
loop_
_entity.id
_entity.type
_entity.pdbx_description
1 polymer ?
#
loop_
_entity_poly.entity_id
_entity_poly.type
_entity_poly.pdbx_seq_one_letter_code
_entity_poly.pdbx_strand_id
1 'polypeptide(L)'
;MFCGLLLSLVCCRFCTAGAQTAPQAPDFTKTPYPRIAMLWASIRGDNSLEAMARHDLIMAGFGQFGLKLDREPKGLADGYTPESVAVARDRVARLRKLNPDAVILGDLPFYEYPDDWLPEDHEWWLRKDGKRQQFWPGTHRMDWGNEQYRRHVVSQTAALKEIGVDGVFYDNLRNEPQPWVAFLKAVREAVGDDFLILVNAGYAVGEYDFAAPYLNGFMYESGWSHNRTQWDDCIRKMQRTQTLLRQPTISLIERFEETRDHAGWPGDAKRGQKPPADPAAMRWSLCYALTIGDFYYLFSDNTSHRHDWQPQYDVKIGPPLGPGEQVSSHVWKRRYEKAKVVVNLPGAPGPYVLELGQLTKDALTGETATKFTIPPGDGRILLHD
;
A
#
# COMPACT_ATOMS: atom_id res chain seq x y z
N MET A 1 -59.33 39.67 42.07
CA MET A 1 -58.73 38.34 42.11
C MET A 1 -57.68 38.23 41.02
N PHE A 2 -56.44 38.46 41.38
CA PHE A 2 -55.31 38.34 40.42
C PHE A 2 -54.69 36.96 40.65
N CYS A 3 -54.66 36.15 39.60
CA CYS A 3 -53.95 34.86 39.55
C CYS A 3 -52.61 35.03 38.87
N GLY A 4 -51.55 34.99 39.66
CA GLY A 4 -50.18 35.10 39.13
C GLY A 4 -49.68 33.75 38.61
N LEU A 5 -49.26 33.69 37.35
CA LEU A 5 -48.58 32.53 36.75
C LEU A 5 -47.08 32.69 37.00
N LEU A 6 -46.48 31.78 37.79
CA LEU A 6 -45.05 31.60 37.92
C LEU A 6 -44.53 30.81 36.70
N LEU A 7 -43.75 31.43 35.85
CA LEU A 7 -42.93 30.75 34.81
C LEU A 7 -41.65 30.30 35.47
N SER A 8 -41.46 28.98 35.60
CA SER A 8 -40.18 28.37 35.96
C SER A 8 -39.29 28.28 34.73
N LEU A 9 -38.24 29.10 34.68
CA LEU A 9 -37.14 28.97 33.68
C LEU A 9 -36.29 27.73 34.05
N VAL A 10 -36.41 26.69 33.25
CA VAL A 10 -35.47 25.56 33.25
C VAL A 10 -34.26 25.95 32.41
N CYS A 11 -33.15 26.30 33.10
CA CYS A 11 -31.86 26.51 32.47
C CYS A 11 -31.27 25.17 32.00
N CYS A 12 -31.49 24.79 30.73
CA CYS A 12 -30.71 23.73 30.09
C CYS A 12 -29.24 24.17 29.95
N ARG A 13 -28.38 23.67 30.82
CA ARG A 13 -26.94 23.74 30.60
C ARG A 13 -26.62 22.82 29.41
N PHE A 14 -26.41 23.41 28.25
CA PHE A 14 -25.75 22.74 27.14
C PHE A 14 -24.28 22.46 27.58
N CYS A 15 -23.98 21.20 27.89
CA CYS A 15 -22.62 20.72 27.92
C CYS A 15 -22.07 20.89 26.48
N THR A 16 -21.22 21.89 26.28
CA THR A 16 -20.37 21.96 25.09
C THR A 16 -19.42 20.78 25.19
N ALA A 17 -19.75 19.68 24.52
CA ALA A 17 -18.78 18.64 24.18
C ALA A 17 -17.67 19.35 23.39
N GLY A 18 -16.47 19.38 23.96
CA GLY A 18 -15.32 19.95 23.29
C GLY A 18 -15.20 19.31 21.92
N ALA A 19 -15.22 20.10 20.86
CA ALA A 19 -14.94 19.62 19.52
C ALA A 19 -13.56 18.98 19.56
N GLN A 20 -13.51 17.64 19.55
CA GLN A 20 -12.28 16.95 19.25
C GLN A 20 -11.86 17.42 17.85
N THR A 21 -10.78 18.18 17.78
CA THR A 21 -10.17 18.54 16.50
C THR A 21 -9.93 17.24 15.73
N ALA A 22 -10.46 17.15 14.52
CA ALA A 22 -10.19 16.03 13.63
C ALA A 22 -8.66 15.80 13.57
N PRO A 23 -8.19 14.56 13.60
CA PRO A 23 -6.77 14.28 13.52
C PRO A 23 -6.23 14.97 12.25
N GLN A 24 -5.16 15.70 12.41
CA GLN A 24 -4.50 16.39 11.30
C GLN A 24 -3.99 15.31 10.32
N ALA A 25 -4.29 15.49 9.03
CA ALA A 25 -3.79 14.59 7.99
C ALA A 25 -2.25 14.49 8.06
N PRO A 26 -1.67 13.30 7.81
CA PRO A 26 -0.23 13.12 7.83
C PRO A 26 0.48 14.09 6.90
N ASP A 27 1.58 14.67 7.35
CA ASP A 27 2.43 15.49 6.50
C ASP A 27 3.43 14.59 5.76
N PHE A 28 3.03 14.15 4.58
CA PHE A 28 3.81 13.25 3.74
C PHE A 28 5.20 13.77 3.36
N THR A 29 5.44 15.08 3.52
CA THR A 29 6.76 15.67 3.24
C THR A 29 7.76 15.37 4.33
N LYS A 30 7.30 15.04 5.54
CA LYS A 30 8.13 14.74 6.71
C LYS A 30 8.53 13.28 6.82
N THR A 31 7.85 12.37 6.10
CA THR A 31 8.20 10.94 6.16
C THR A 31 9.61 10.71 5.62
N PRO A 32 10.54 10.25 6.45
CA PRO A 32 11.91 10.05 6.02
C PRO A 32 12.04 8.87 5.04
N TYR A 33 13.06 8.91 4.17
CA TYR A 33 13.39 7.80 3.30
C TYR A 33 14.43 6.86 3.93
N PRO A 34 14.39 5.55 3.65
CA PRO A 34 13.38 4.86 2.87
C PRO A 34 12.02 4.86 3.55
N ARG A 35 10.93 4.81 2.78
CA ARG A 35 9.54 4.72 3.22
C ARG A 35 9.08 3.28 3.13
N ILE A 36 8.81 2.65 4.26
CA ILE A 36 8.52 1.21 4.33
C ILE A 36 7.03 0.98 4.50
N ALA A 37 6.50 0.03 3.73
CA ALA A 37 5.09 -0.35 3.76
C ALA A 37 4.87 -1.72 4.38
N MET A 38 3.65 -1.96 4.86
CA MET A 38 3.11 -3.28 5.15
C MET A 38 1.76 -3.48 4.45
N LEU A 39 1.48 -4.71 4.06
CA LEU A 39 0.20 -5.15 3.51
C LEU A 39 -0.34 -6.26 4.41
N TRP A 40 -1.51 -6.09 5.02
CA TRP A 40 -2.23 -6.92 6.01
C TRP A 40 -1.40 -7.89 6.88
N ALA A 41 -0.20 -8.22 6.47
CA ALA A 41 0.75 -9.01 7.26
C ALA A 41 1.84 -8.09 7.81
N SER A 42 1.98 -8.03 9.11
CA SER A 42 2.99 -7.26 9.80
C SER A 42 4.36 -7.98 9.80
N ILE A 43 5.29 -7.53 10.61
CA ILE A 43 6.58 -8.19 10.79
C ILE A 43 6.34 -9.65 11.22
N ARG A 44 7.08 -10.57 10.62
CA ARG A 44 6.92 -12.01 10.87
C ARG A 44 6.96 -12.33 12.37
N GLY A 45 5.89 -12.96 12.85
CA GLY A 45 5.74 -13.32 14.26
C GLY A 45 5.29 -12.20 15.20
N ASP A 46 5.11 -10.98 14.70
CA ASP A 46 4.65 -9.84 15.52
C ASP A 46 3.55 -9.06 14.79
N ASN A 47 2.33 -9.13 15.31
CA ASN A 47 1.15 -8.39 14.84
C ASN A 47 0.73 -7.28 15.83
N SER A 48 1.64 -6.86 16.72
CA SER A 48 1.37 -5.76 17.64
C SER A 48 1.19 -4.42 16.93
N LEU A 49 0.57 -3.46 17.60
CA LEU A 49 0.48 -2.10 17.07
C LEU A 49 1.85 -1.44 16.95
N GLU A 50 2.78 -1.80 17.83
CA GLU A 50 4.17 -1.36 17.84
C GLU A 50 4.91 -1.84 16.57
N ALA A 51 4.71 -3.09 16.17
CA ALA A 51 5.26 -3.63 14.92
C ALA A 51 4.63 -2.95 13.70
N MET A 52 3.30 -2.76 13.69
CA MET A 52 2.63 -2.02 12.62
C MET A 52 3.14 -0.58 12.53
N ALA A 53 3.33 0.11 13.65
CA ALA A 53 3.76 1.49 13.71
C ALA A 53 5.22 1.72 13.24
N ARG A 54 6.02 0.67 13.01
CA ARG A 54 7.34 0.81 12.37
C ARG A 54 7.25 1.18 10.89
N HIS A 55 6.09 0.98 10.27
CA HIS A 55 5.89 1.22 8.85
C HIS A 55 5.35 2.63 8.58
N ASP A 56 5.73 3.17 7.43
CA ASP A 56 5.31 4.50 6.96
C ASP A 56 4.00 4.45 6.16
N LEU A 57 3.66 3.28 5.58
CA LEU A 57 2.38 2.99 4.92
C LEU A 57 1.82 1.68 5.47
N ILE A 58 0.67 1.75 6.11
CA ILE A 58 0.02 0.62 6.79
C ILE A 58 -1.28 0.31 6.07
N MET A 59 -1.33 -0.83 5.39
CA MET A 59 -2.55 -1.36 4.78
C MET A 59 -3.05 -2.53 5.63
N ALA A 60 -4.08 -2.30 6.43
CA ALA A 60 -4.56 -3.27 7.41
C ALA A 60 -6.02 -3.67 7.14
N GLY A 61 -6.30 -4.96 7.21
CA GLY A 61 -7.64 -5.50 7.09
C GLY A 61 -8.54 -5.09 8.26
N PHE A 62 -9.83 -5.10 8.03
CA PHE A 62 -10.81 -4.71 9.04
C PHE A 62 -10.68 -5.51 10.36
N GLY A 63 -10.32 -6.80 10.30
CA GLY A 63 -10.06 -7.61 11.49
C GLY A 63 -8.85 -7.15 12.31
N GLN A 64 -7.82 -6.58 11.68
CA GLN A 64 -6.65 -6.03 12.37
C GLN A 64 -7.00 -4.74 13.14
N PHE A 65 -7.96 -3.97 12.68
CA PHE A 65 -8.53 -2.86 13.44
C PHE A 65 -9.53 -3.31 14.51
N GLY A 66 -9.95 -4.58 14.49
CA GLY A 66 -10.98 -5.10 15.39
C GLY A 66 -12.40 -4.81 14.94
N LEU A 67 -12.59 -4.40 13.68
CA LEU A 67 -13.91 -4.19 13.07
C LEU A 67 -14.65 -5.51 12.91
N LYS A 68 -15.96 -5.47 13.13
CA LYS A 68 -16.89 -6.57 12.91
C LYS A 68 -18.03 -6.08 12.04
N LEU A 69 -18.34 -6.82 11.02
CA LEU A 69 -19.44 -6.53 10.12
C LEU A 69 -20.78 -6.54 10.90
N ASP A 70 -21.70 -5.67 10.52
CA ASP A 70 -22.90 -5.35 11.31
C ASP A 70 -24.08 -6.32 11.09
N ARG A 71 -23.93 -7.28 10.17
CA ARG A 71 -24.98 -8.27 9.87
C ARG A 71 -24.44 -9.57 9.25
N GLU A 72 -25.31 -10.58 9.24
CA GLU A 72 -25.11 -11.82 8.49
C GLU A 72 -26.15 -11.90 7.34
N PRO A 73 -25.83 -12.47 6.17
CA PRO A 73 -24.47 -12.87 5.76
C PRO A 73 -23.51 -11.67 5.66
N LYS A 74 -22.24 -11.90 5.95
CA LYS A 74 -21.21 -10.84 6.07
C LYS A 74 -21.06 -10.00 4.81
N GLY A 75 -21.19 -10.61 3.64
CA GLY A 75 -21.06 -9.93 2.35
C GLY A 75 -22.19 -8.92 2.06
N LEU A 76 -23.28 -8.93 2.85
CA LEU A 76 -24.38 -7.96 2.75
C LEU A 76 -24.28 -6.84 3.78
N ALA A 77 -23.25 -6.84 4.63
CA ALA A 77 -23.06 -5.81 5.64
C ALA A 77 -22.57 -4.50 5.00
N ASP A 78 -23.37 -3.43 5.12
CA ASP A 78 -23.00 -2.11 4.60
C ASP A 78 -22.04 -1.35 5.53
N GLY A 79 -21.80 -1.84 6.74
CA GLY A 79 -20.98 -1.22 7.74
C GLY A 79 -20.55 -2.17 8.85
N TYR A 80 -20.20 -1.60 9.98
CA TYR A 80 -19.64 -2.30 11.13
C TYR A 80 -20.44 -2.05 12.38
N THR A 81 -20.42 -2.98 13.36
CA THR A 81 -21.10 -2.79 14.62
C THR A 81 -20.55 -1.56 15.37
N PRO A 82 -21.39 -0.75 16.04
CA PRO A 82 -20.95 0.46 16.74
C PRO A 82 -19.83 0.20 17.76
N GLU A 83 -19.89 -0.93 18.47
CA GLU A 83 -18.88 -1.33 19.45
C GLU A 83 -17.53 -1.58 18.79
N SER A 84 -17.54 -2.24 17.61
CA SER A 84 -16.30 -2.52 16.86
C SER A 84 -15.72 -1.26 16.23
N VAL A 85 -16.54 -0.32 15.81
CA VAL A 85 -16.10 1.01 15.34
C VAL A 85 -15.37 1.77 16.46
N ALA A 86 -15.89 1.74 17.70
CA ALA A 86 -15.23 2.37 18.84
C ALA A 86 -13.84 1.74 19.11
N VAL A 87 -13.74 0.41 19.07
CA VAL A 87 -12.46 -0.31 19.21
C VAL A 87 -11.49 0.06 18.09
N ALA A 88 -11.96 0.11 16.85
CA ALA A 88 -11.12 0.45 15.70
C ALA A 88 -10.59 1.88 15.79
N ARG A 89 -11.42 2.84 16.17
CA ARG A 89 -11.00 4.24 16.41
C ARG A 89 -9.90 4.34 17.46
N ASP A 90 -10.03 3.62 18.58
CA ASP A 90 -8.98 3.57 19.60
C ASP A 90 -7.67 3.00 19.04
N ARG A 91 -7.74 1.89 18.29
CA ARG A 91 -6.55 1.28 17.67
C ARG A 91 -5.87 2.21 16.66
N VAL A 92 -6.64 2.86 15.78
CA VAL A 92 -6.11 3.85 14.83
C VAL A 92 -5.47 5.03 15.58
N ALA A 93 -6.14 5.55 16.63
CA ALA A 93 -5.58 6.63 17.44
C ALA A 93 -4.27 6.23 18.15
N ARG A 94 -4.17 4.98 18.62
CA ARG A 94 -2.93 4.45 19.21
C ARG A 94 -1.82 4.29 18.17
N LEU A 95 -2.13 3.78 16.97
CA LEU A 95 -1.17 3.74 15.86
C LEU A 95 -0.65 5.13 15.53
N ARG A 96 -1.55 6.11 15.42
CA ARG A 96 -1.23 7.50 15.15
C ARG A 96 -0.36 8.13 16.25
N LYS A 97 -0.55 7.73 17.50
CA LYS A 97 0.30 8.16 18.62
C LYS A 97 1.70 7.55 18.55
N LEU A 98 1.82 6.29 18.11
CA LEU A 98 3.11 5.60 17.96
C LEU A 98 3.88 6.10 16.73
N ASN A 99 3.19 6.34 15.62
CA ASN A 99 3.77 6.90 14.39
C ASN A 99 2.81 7.97 13.81
N PRO A 100 2.99 9.25 14.15
CA PRO A 100 2.09 10.33 13.70
C PRO A 100 2.14 10.57 12.18
N ASP A 101 3.23 10.21 11.52
CA ASP A 101 3.46 10.45 10.10
C ASP A 101 3.09 9.24 9.21
N ALA A 102 2.68 8.11 9.80
CA ALA A 102 2.25 6.94 9.04
C ALA A 102 0.96 7.20 8.27
N VAL A 103 0.90 6.72 7.03
CA VAL A 103 -0.33 6.61 6.24
C VAL A 103 -1.03 5.31 6.63
N ILE A 104 -2.28 5.40 7.09
CA ILE A 104 -3.07 4.24 7.52
C ILE A 104 -4.23 4.04 6.55
N LEU A 105 -4.22 2.93 5.83
CA LEU A 105 -5.27 2.54 4.90
C LEU A 105 -6.00 1.30 5.42
N GLY A 106 -7.33 1.27 5.25
CA GLY A 106 -8.09 0.06 5.45
C GLY A 106 -8.10 -0.79 4.18
N ASP A 107 -7.75 -2.06 4.31
CA ASP A 107 -7.94 -3.03 3.24
C ASP A 107 -9.41 -3.46 3.20
N LEU A 108 -10.02 -3.35 2.04
CA LEU A 108 -11.42 -3.71 1.82
C LEU A 108 -11.52 -4.78 0.75
N PRO A 109 -11.96 -6.02 1.10
CA PRO A 109 -12.25 -7.04 0.12
C PRO A 109 -13.34 -6.57 -0.84
N PHE A 110 -13.09 -6.67 -2.14
CA PHE A 110 -14.04 -6.18 -3.13
C PHE A 110 -14.05 -6.96 -4.45
N TYR A 111 -12.93 -7.60 -4.82
CA TYR A 111 -12.85 -8.36 -6.06
C TYR A 111 -13.36 -9.78 -5.92
N GLU A 112 -13.15 -10.38 -4.77
CA GLU A 112 -13.64 -11.68 -4.38
C GLU A 112 -14.12 -11.69 -2.92
N TYR A 113 -15.07 -12.56 -2.63
CA TYR A 113 -15.55 -12.82 -1.27
C TYR A 113 -15.34 -14.28 -0.88
N PRO A 114 -15.14 -14.57 0.43
CA PRO A 114 -15.24 -15.92 0.97
C PRO A 114 -16.58 -16.60 0.63
N ASP A 115 -16.56 -17.92 0.48
CA ASP A 115 -17.70 -18.71 0.05
C ASP A 115 -18.93 -18.58 0.95
N ASP A 116 -18.73 -18.30 2.24
CA ASP A 116 -19.74 -18.17 3.27
C ASP A 116 -20.26 -16.74 3.48
N TRP A 117 -19.76 -15.77 2.70
CA TRP A 117 -20.16 -14.37 2.86
C TRP A 117 -21.50 -14.03 2.22
N LEU A 118 -21.93 -14.78 1.23
CA LEU A 118 -23.20 -14.61 0.52
C LEU A 118 -23.86 -15.97 0.26
N PRO A 119 -25.19 -16.04 0.12
CA PRO A 119 -25.88 -17.22 -0.37
C PRO A 119 -25.29 -17.70 -1.71
N GLU A 120 -25.33 -19.02 -1.92
CA GLU A 120 -24.73 -19.62 -3.13
C GLU A 120 -25.34 -19.07 -4.44
N ASP A 121 -26.62 -18.77 -4.43
CA ASP A 121 -27.40 -18.26 -5.56
C ASP A 121 -27.41 -16.73 -5.68
N HIS A 122 -26.71 -16.00 -4.79
CA HIS A 122 -26.71 -14.54 -4.78
C HIS A 122 -26.24 -13.95 -6.13
N GLU A 123 -26.94 -12.93 -6.60
CA GLU A 123 -26.71 -12.28 -7.91
C GLU A 123 -25.36 -11.55 -8.04
N TRP A 124 -24.68 -11.25 -6.94
CA TRP A 124 -23.38 -10.57 -6.95
C TRP A 124 -22.22 -11.51 -7.27
N TRP A 125 -22.42 -12.83 -7.27
CA TRP A 125 -21.38 -13.74 -7.69
C TRP A 125 -21.17 -13.70 -9.21
N LEU A 126 -19.93 -13.49 -9.66
CA LEU A 126 -19.58 -13.63 -11.07
C LEU A 126 -19.75 -15.11 -11.48
N ARG A 127 -20.59 -15.36 -12.50
CA ARG A 127 -20.88 -16.71 -12.97
C ARG A 127 -20.44 -16.91 -14.42
N LYS A 128 -19.99 -18.12 -14.71
CA LYS A 128 -19.78 -18.62 -16.05
C LYS A 128 -20.44 -20.00 -16.16
N ASP A 129 -21.25 -20.22 -17.17
CA ASP A 129 -21.99 -21.46 -17.36
C ASP A 129 -22.79 -21.90 -16.10
N GLY A 130 -23.41 -20.93 -15.43
CA GLY A 130 -24.21 -21.12 -14.22
C GLY A 130 -23.41 -21.37 -12.94
N LYS A 131 -22.08 -21.50 -13.01
CA LYS A 131 -21.20 -21.76 -11.85
C LYS A 131 -20.49 -20.49 -11.39
N ARG A 132 -20.36 -20.31 -10.06
CA ARG A 132 -19.53 -19.24 -9.48
C ARG A 132 -18.07 -19.40 -9.93
N GLN A 133 -17.43 -18.29 -10.29
CA GLN A 133 -16.02 -18.30 -10.68
C GLN A 133 -15.13 -18.25 -9.46
N GLN A 134 -14.45 -19.35 -9.16
CA GLN A 134 -13.45 -19.41 -8.11
C GLN A 134 -12.27 -18.50 -8.44
N PHE A 135 -11.74 -17.78 -7.43
CA PHE A 135 -10.53 -17.00 -7.54
C PHE A 135 -9.37 -17.66 -6.78
N TRP A 136 -9.49 -17.75 -5.47
CA TRP A 136 -8.60 -18.51 -4.60
C TRP A 136 -9.36 -19.71 -4.01
N PRO A 137 -8.69 -20.72 -3.44
CA PRO A 137 -9.36 -21.73 -2.64
C PRO A 137 -10.20 -21.08 -1.52
N GLY A 138 -11.50 -21.34 -1.50
CA GLY A 138 -12.44 -20.78 -0.52
C GLY A 138 -12.95 -19.36 -0.83
N THR A 139 -12.64 -18.80 -2.02
CA THR A 139 -13.20 -17.51 -2.45
C THR A 139 -13.72 -17.55 -3.87
N HIS A 140 -14.73 -16.72 -4.16
CA HIS A 140 -15.28 -16.54 -5.49
C HIS A 140 -15.33 -15.08 -5.90
N ARG A 141 -15.22 -14.85 -7.21
CA ARG A 141 -15.21 -13.53 -7.83
C ARG A 141 -16.57 -12.85 -7.73
N MET A 142 -16.52 -11.55 -7.50
CA MET A 142 -17.69 -10.69 -7.52
C MET A 142 -17.98 -10.17 -8.93
N ASP A 143 -19.26 -9.97 -9.25
CA ASP A 143 -19.68 -9.40 -10.53
C ASP A 143 -19.61 -7.87 -10.50
N TRP A 144 -18.54 -7.33 -11.02
CA TRP A 144 -18.34 -5.87 -11.16
C TRP A 144 -19.28 -5.23 -12.19
N GLY A 145 -19.94 -5.99 -13.03
CA GLY A 145 -21.04 -5.55 -13.87
C GLY A 145 -22.28 -5.17 -13.06
N ASN A 146 -22.47 -5.75 -11.88
CA ASN A 146 -23.61 -5.47 -11.02
C ASN A 146 -23.47 -4.12 -10.32
N GLU A 147 -24.40 -3.20 -10.62
CA GLU A 147 -24.38 -1.84 -10.06
C GLU A 147 -24.69 -1.82 -8.57
N GLN A 148 -25.55 -2.70 -8.08
CA GLN A 148 -25.88 -2.76 -6.64
C GLN A 148 -24.66 -3.21 -5.84
N TYR A 149 -23.90 -4.16 -6.37
CA TYR A 149 -22.64 -4.58 -5.76
C TYR A 149 -21.64 -3.41 -5.68
N ARG A 150 -21.44 -2.65 -6.77
CA ARG A 150 -20.56 -1.48 -6.74
C ARG A 150 -20.99 -0.45 -5.72
N ARG A 151 -22.30 -0.15 -5.62
CA ARG A 151 -22.84 0.78 -4.59
C ARG A 151 -22.59 0.27 -3.17
N HIS A 152 -22.72 -1.03 -2.96
CA HIS A 152 -22.43 -1.66 -1.68
C HIS A 152 -20.96 -1.44 -1.25
N VAL A 153 -19.99 -1.66 -2.15
CA VAL A 153 -18.58 -1.41 -1.85
C VAL A 153 -18.31 0.07 -1.58
N VAL A 154 -18.99 0.99 -2.26
CA VAL A 154 -18.92 2.44 -1.97
C VAL A 154 -19.40 2.73 -0.54
N SER A 155 -20.53 2.12 -0.10
CA SER A 155 -21.05 2.27 1.26
C SER A 155 -20.08 1.74 2.31
N GLN A 156 -19.48 0.57 2.08
CA GLN A 156 -18.46 0.00 2.97
C GLN A 156 -17.21 0.90 3.05
N THR A 157 -16.80 1.51 1.93
CA THR A 157 -15.67 2.47 1.92
C THR A 157 -15.98 3.71 2.75
N ALA A 158 -17.21 4.23 2.64
CA ALA A 158 -17.65 5.37 3.45
C ALA A 158 -17.69 5.02 4.95
N ALA A 159 -18.17 3.82 5.30
CA ALA A 159 -18.16 3.33 6.68
C ALA A 159 -16.72 3.15 7.22
N LEU A 160 -15.79 2.72 6.38
CA LEU A 160 -14.38 2.59 6.76
C LEU A 160 -13.76 3.95 7.12
N LYS A 161 -14.11 5.02 6.41
CA LYS A 161 -13.64 6.38 6.74
C LYS A 161 -13.98 6.80 8.17
N GLU A 162 -15.08 6.32 8.73
CA GLU A 162 -15.52 6.71 10.07
C GLU A 162 -14.58 6.27 11.18
N ILE A 163 -13.71 5.28 10.98
CA ILE A 163 -12.76 4.84 12.00
C ILE A 163 -11.51 5.72 12.09
N GLY A 164 -11.34 6.70 11.20
CA GLY A 164 -10.23 7.64 11.23
C GLY A 164 -8.98 7.18 10.48
N VAL A 165 -9.09 6.22 9.57
CA VAL A 165 -8.03 5.89 8.61
C VAL A 165 -7.90 6.98 7.54
N ASP A 166 -6.74 7.10 6.92
CA ASP A 166 -6.46 8.11 5.90
C ASP A 166 -7.00 7.73 4.53
N GLY A 167 -7.33 6.45 4.31
CA GLY A 167 -7.77 5.98 3.01
C GLY A 167 -8.12 4.49 2.97
N VAL A 168 -8.27 4.01 1.74
CA VAL A 168 -8.62 2.62 1.43
C VAL A 168 -7.60 2.01 0.48
N PHE A 169 -7.36 0.73 0.65
CA PHE A 169 -6.65 -0.12 -0.29
C PHE A 169 -7.63 -1.09 -0.95
N TYR A 170 -7.58 -1.19 -2.28
CA TYR A 170 -8.33 -2.17 -3.06
C TYR A 170 -7.38 -3.13 -3.75
N ASP A 171 -7.50 -4.40 -3.46
CA ASP A 171 -6.71 -5.44 -4.11
C ASP A 171 -7.30 -5.82 -5.49
N ASN A 172 -6.44 -6.28 -6.42
CA ASN A 172 -6.84 -6.87 -7.71
C ASN A 172 -7.56 -5.96 -8.71
N LEU A 173 -7.02 -4.76 -9.01
CA LEU A 173 -7.49 -3.95 -10.15
C LEU A 173 -7.39 -4.74 -11.47
N ARG A 174 -8.41 -4.64 -12.33
CA ARG A 174 -8.47 -5.31 -13.63
C ARG A 174 -8.63 -4.33 -14.77
N ASN A 175 -8.23 -4.75 -15.97
CA ASN A 175 -8.35 -3.93 -17.17
C ASN A 175 -9.78 -3.95 -17.74
N GLU A 176 -10.71 -3.40 -16.96
CA GLU A 176 -12.12 -3.22 -17.31
C GLU A 176 -12.50 -1.74 -17.08
N PRO A 177 -12.10 -0.80 -17.96
CA PRO A 177 -12.13 0.62 -17.67
C PRO A 177 -13.51 1.16 -17.26
N GLN A 178 -14.58 0.77 -17.93
CA GLN A 178 -15.91 1.33 -17.72
C GLN A 178 -16.46 1.13 -16.30
N PRO A 179 -16.56 -0.09 -15.75
CA PRO A 179 -17.08 -0.27 -14.41
C PRO A 179 -16.17 0.33 -13.35
N TRP A 180 -14.85 0.31 -13.58
CA TRP A 180 -13.87 0.85 -12.64
C TRP A 180 -13.93 2.37 -12.53
N VAL A 181 -13.96 3.10 -13.64
CA VAL A 181 -14.05 4.56 -13.62
C VAL A 181 -15.33 5.01 -12.93
N ALA A 182 -16.47 4.38 -13.24
CA ALA A 182 -17.75 4.69 -12.59
C ALA A 182 -17.69 4.43 -11.07
N PHE A 183 -17.11 3.30 -10.65
CA PHE A 183 -16.93 2.95 -9.25
C PHE A 183 -16.03 3.96 -8.53
N LEU A 184 -14.82 4.21 -9.03
CA LEU A 184 -13.86 5.12 -8.40
C LEU A 184 -14.39 6.56 -8.30
N LYS A 185 -15.16 6.99 -9.31
CA LYS A 185 -15.87 8.28 -9.25
C LYS A 185 -16.89 8.30 -8.11
N ALA A 186 -17.70 7.27 -7.97
CA ALA A 186 -18.69 7.17 -6.89
C ALA A 186 -18.01 7.08 -5.51
N VAL A 187 -16.88 6.38 -5.39
CA VAL A 187 -16.07 6.39 -4.16
C VAL A 187 -15.62 7.81 -3.82
N ARG A 188 -15.06 8.55 -4.79
CA ARG A 188 -14.64 9.96 -4.56
C ARG A 188 -15.79 10.85 -4.12
N GLU A 189 -16.95 10.72 -4.74
CA GLU A 189 -18.15 11.46 -4.35
C GLU A 189 -18.57 11.15 -2.90
N ALA A 190 -18.43 9.90 -2.45
CA ALA A 190 -18.81 9.47 -1.11
C ALA A 190 -17.79 9.86 -0.02
N VAL A 191 -16.47 9.78 -0.32
CA VAL A 191 -15.43 9.97 0.70
C VAL A 191 -14.70 11.32 0.60
N GLY A 192 -14.85 12.05 -0.52
CA GLY A 192 -14.19 13.33 -0.75
C GLY A 192 -12.73 13.20 -1.22
N ASP A 193 -12.09 14.36 -1.42
CA ASP A 193 -10.77 14.43 -2.04
C ASP A 193 -9.61 14.09 -1.10
N ASP A 194 -9.80 14.31 0.20
CA ASP A 194 -8.77 14.10 1.23
C ASP A 194 -8.57 12.62 1.59
N PHE A 195 -9.52 11.75 1.23
CA PHE A 195 -9.42 10.33 1.52
C PHE A 195 -8.57 9.63 0.45
N LEU A 196 -7.51 8.94 0.86
CA LEU A 196 -6.55 8.34 -0.06
C LEU A 196 -7.10 7.05 -0.65
N ILE A 197 -6.80 6.79 -1.92
CA ILE A 197 -7.15 5.54 -2.60
C ILE A 197 -5.90 4.95 -3.23
N LEU A 198 -5.53 3.76 -2.79
CA LEU A 198 -4.46 2.92 -3.33
C LEU A 198 -5.06 1.65 -3.91
N VAL A 199 -4.61 1.22 -5.08
CA VAL A 199 -5.07 -0.04 -5.69
C VAL A 199 -3.90 -0.93 -6.07
N ASN A 200 -4.07 -2.25 -5.96
CA ASN A 200 -3.09 -3.21 -6.45
C ASN A 200 -3.24 -3.38 -7.96
N ALA A 201 -2.23 -2.95 -8.71
CA ALA A 201 -2.12 -3.14 -10.15
C ALA A 201 -1.38 -4.44 -10.53
N GLY A 202 -0.93 -5.21 -9.54
CA GLY A 202 -0.09 -6.38 -9.78
C GLY A 202 1.17 -6.00 -10.55
N TYR A 203 1.36 -6.63 -11.70
CA TYR A 203 2.49 -6.37 -12.61
C TYR A 203 2.10 -5.54 -13.85
N ALA A 204 0.87 -5.03 -13.91
CA ALA A 204 0.33 -4.33 -15.08
C ALA A 204 0.76 -2.85 -15.08
N VAL A 205 2.04 -2.59 -15.34
CA VAL A 205 2.60 -1.24 -15.32
C VAL A 205 2.10 -0.42 -16.49
N GLY A 206 1.40 0.69 -16.20
CA GLY A 206 0.87 1.64 -17.21
C GLY A 206 -0.40 1.18 -17.93
N GLU A 207 -0.94 0.02 -17.60
CA GLU A 207 -2.18 -0.49 -18.21
C GLU A 207 -3.43 0.13 -17.60
N TYR A 208 -3.31 0.69 -16.40
CA TYR A 208 -4.42 1.23 -15.62
C TYR A 208 -4.38 2.76 -15.48
N ASP A 209 -3.71 3.45 -16.41
CA ASP A 209 -3.64 4.91 -16.42
C ASP A 209 -5.03 5.58 -16.45
N PHE A 210 -6.06 4.88 -16.94
CA PHE A 210 -7.46 5.35 -16.92
C PHE A 210 -8.00 5.56 -15.49
N ALA A 211 -7.49 4.85 -14.51
CA ALA A 211 -7.92 4.96 -13.12
C ALA A 211 -7.13 6.04 -12.35
N ALA A 212 -5.92 6.39 -12.79
CA ALA A 212 -5.01 7.28 -12.09
C ALA A 212 -5.63 8.62 -11.64
N PRO A 213 -6.50 9.31 -12.41
CA PRO A 213 -7.13 10.56 -11.97
C PRO A 213 -8.00 10.44 -10.70
N TYR A 214 -8.36 9.25 -10.30
CA TYR A 214 -9.16 8.98 -9.11
C TYR A 214 -8.35 8.45 -7.95
N LEU A 215 -7.08 8.07 -8.16
CA LEU A 215 -6.21 7.35 -7.23
C LEU A 215 -5.10 8.24 -6.69
N ASN A 216 -4.61 7.88 -5.51
CA ASN A 216 -3.38 8.45 -4.94
C ASN A 216 -2.17 7.54 -5.17
N GLY A 217 -2.36 6.30 -5.58
CA GLY A 217 -1.25 5.39 -5.84
C GLY A 217 -1.66 4.06 -6.45
N PHE A 218 -0.64 3.39 -6.96
CA PHE A 218 -0.67 2.00 -7.36
C PHE A 218 0.32 1.18 -6.54
N MET A 219 -0.09 0.01 -6.10
CA MET A 219 0.81 -1.03 -5.65
C MET A 219 1.26 -1.84 -6.86
N TYR A 220 2.56 -1.90 -7.08
CA TYR A 220 3.18 -2.76 -8.07
C TYR A 220 3.73 -3.99 -7.37
N GLU A 221 2.98 -5.09 -7.47
CA GLU A 221 3.32 -6.34 -6.84
C GLU A 221 4.40 -7.06 -7.67
N SER A 222 5.30 -7.73 -7.07
CA SER A 222 6.47 -8.50 -7.55
C SER A 222 6.68 -8.71 -9.06
N GLY A 223 5.59 -8.89 -9.82
CA GLY A 223 5.61 -9.14 -11.26
C GLY A 223 6.16 -8.02 -12.14
N TRP A 224 6.22 -6.78 -11.65
CA TRP A 224 6.79 -5.64 -12.38
C TRP A 224 8.26 -5.87 -12.79
N SER A 225 8.98 -6.73 -12.09
CA SER A 225 10.38 -7.07 -12.36
C SER A 225 10.59 -8.24 -13.33
N HIS A 226 9.51 -8.80 -13.88
CA HIS A 226 9.58 -10.03 -14.68
C HIS A 226 10.22 -9.82 -16.05
N ASN A 227 10.00 -8.68 -16.67
CA ASN A 227 10.57 -8.40 -17.97
C ASN A 227 11.91 -7.66 -17.87
N ARG A 228 12.95 -8.39 -17.48
CA ARG A 228 14.30 -7.86 -17.24
C ARG A 228 14.97 -7.22 -18.48
N THR A 229 14.37 -7.34 -19.65
CA THR A 229 14.89 -6.74 -20.89
C THR A 229 14.28 -5.39 -21.22
N GLN A 230 13.26 -4.95 -20.47
CA GLN A 230 12.47 -3.74 -20.75
C GLN A 230 12.41 -2.77 -19.57
N TRP A 231 13.48 -2.67 -18.78
CA TRP A 231 13.53 -1.76 -17.63
C TRP A 231 13.15 -0.32 -17.98
N ASP A 232 13.68 0.20 -19.07
CA ASP A 232 13.43 1.58 -19.50
C ASP A 232 11.95 1.84 -19.78
N ASP A 233 11.26 0.88 -20.41
CA ASP A 233 9.83 0.98 -20.67
C ASP A 233 9.01 0.92 -19.38
N CYS A 234 9.33 -0.02 -18.50
CA CYS A 234 8.68 -0.18 -17.20
C CYS A 234 8.84 1.10 -16.34
N ILE A 235 10.06 1.62 -16.23
CA ILE A 235 10.35 2.83 -15.45
C ILE A 235 9.61 4.05 -16.02
N ARG A 236 9.68 4.26 -17.35
CA ARG A 236 8.95 5.36 -17.99
C ARG A 236 7.44 5.29 -17.74
N LYS A 237 6.85 4.10 -17.84
CA LYS A 237 5.43 3.88 -17.57
C LYS A 237 5.11 4.21 -16.11
N MET A 238 5.87 3.69 -15.14
CA MET A 238 5.68 4.01 -13.73
C MET A 238 5.79 5.51 -13.46
N GLN A 239 6.84 6.16 -13.98
CA GLN A 239 7.05 7.60 -13.81
C GLN A 239 5.93 8.41 -14.45
N ARG A 240 5.48 8.05 -15.65
CA ARG A 240 4.31 8.68 -16.29
C ARG A 240 3.07 8.51 -15.43
N THR A 241 2.76 7.32 -14.97
CA THR A 241 1.59 7.05 -14.13
C THR A 241 1.61 7.94 -12.88
N GLN A 242 2.78 8.15 -12.23
CA GLN A 242 2.88 9.04 -11.07
C GLN A 242 2.44 10.48 -11.38
N THR A 243 2.61 10.97 -12.62
CA THR A 243 2.17 12.33 -13.00
C THR A 243 0.67 12.45 -13.22
N LEU A 244 -0.04 11.33 -13.35
CA LEU A 244 -1.49 11.26 -13.55
C LEU A 244 -2.27 11.10 -12.23
N LEU A 245 -1.59 10.69 -11.17
CA LEU A 245 -2.18 10.44 -9.85
C LEU A 245 -2.57 11.74 -9.15
N ARG A 246 -3.54 11.61 -8.26
CA ARG A 246 -3.89 12.68 -7.30
C ARG A 246 -2.80 12.82 -6.24
N GLN A 247 -2.61 14.05 -5.79
CA GLN A 247 -1.70 14.32 -4.67
C GLN A 247 -2.41 14.17 -3.32
N PRO A 248 -1.68 13.75 -2.28
CA PRO A 248 -0.31 13.22 -2.31
C PRO A 248 -0.24 11.82 -2.94
N THR A 249 0.89 11.50 -3.59
CA THR A 249 1.09 10.16 -4.14
C THR A 249 1.60 9.19 -3.08
N ILE A 250 1.03 7.96 -3.06
CA ILE A 250 1.36 6.89 -2.11
C ILE A 250 1.65 5.56 -2.81
N SER A 251 2.20 5.59 -4.01
CA SER A 251 2.49 4.35 -4.75
C SER A 251 3.55 3.49 -4.04
N LEU A 252 3.39 2.18 -4.16
CA LEU A 252 4.18 1.17 -3.51
C LEU A 252 4.83 0.24 -4.53
N ILE A 253 6.10 -0.09 -4.32
CA ILE A 253 6.81 -1.19 -5.00
C ILE A 253 7.01 -2.31 -3.99
N GLU A 254 6.45 -3.47 -4.28
CA GLU A 254 6.70 -4.69 -3.53
C GLU A 254 7.59 -5.64 -4.31
N ARG A 255 8.54 -6.28 -3.62
CA ARG A 255 9.38 -7.34 -4.15
C ARG A 255 9.27 -8.58 -3.28
N PHE A 256 8.99 -9.73 -3.89
CA PHE A 256 9.00 -11.00 -3.18
C PHE A 256 10.42 -11.54 -3.00
N GLU A 257 10.70 -12.09 -1.83
CA GLU A 257 11.94 -12.82 -1.53
C GLU A 257 12.06 -14.08 -2.40
N GLU A 258 10.93 -14.76 -2.64
CA GLU A 258 10.88 -15.90 -3.53
C GLU A 258 11.14 -15.46 -4.96
N THR A 259 12.27 -15.87 -5.52
CA THR A 259 12.54 -15.77 -6.96
C THR A 259 11.70 -16.81 -7.68
N ARG A 260 10.55 -16.41 -8.21
CA ARG A 260 9.79 -17.27 -9.12
C ARG A 260 10.33 -17.10 -10.52
N ASP A 261 10.94 -18.14 -11.03
CA ASP A 261 11.07 -18.31 -12.46
C ASP A 261 9.68 -18.52 -13.04
N HIS A 262 9.32 -17.76 -14.04
CA HIS A 262 8.03 -17.37 -14.55
C HIS A 262 7.15 -18.45 -15.20
N ALA A 263 7.29 -19.68 -14.88
CA ALA A 263 6.53 -20.77 -15.43
C ALA A 263 5.28 -21.15 -14.61
N GLY A 264 4.50 -20.17 -14.18
CA GLY A 264 3.21 -20.45 -13.60
C GLY A 264 2.99 -19.89 -12.18
N TRP A 265 1.75 -19.54 -11.87
CA TRP A 265 1.24 -19.29 -10.54
C TRP A 265 1.55 -20.48 -9.64
N PRO A 266 1.89 -20.26 -8.37
CA PRO A 266 2.28 -21.34 -7.48
C PRO A 266 1.06 -22.10 -6.97
N GLY A 267 0.35 -22.75 -7.83
CA GLY A 267 -0.60 -23.77 -7.38
C GLY A 267 0.09 -24.91 -6.65
N ASP A 268 1.30 -25.27 -7.07
CA ASP A 268 1.79 -26.61 -6.80
C ASP A 268 3.21 -26.68 -6.24
N ALA A 269 4.01 -25.65 -6.33
CA ALA A 269 5.40 -25.73 -5.89
C ALA A 269 5.57 -25.21 -4.47
N LYS A 270 5.49 -26.10 -3.49
CA LYS A 270 6.23 -25.99 -2.23
C LYS A 270 5.94 -24.70 -1.42
N ARG A 271 4.66 -24.41 -1.17
CA ARG A 271 4.29 -23.50 -0.07
C ARG A 271 5.04 -23.94 1.19
N GLY A 272 5.97 -23.10 1.66
CA GLY A 272 6.69 -23.33 2.91
C GLY A 272 8.18 -23.64 2.78
N GLN A 273 8.76 -23.78 1.59
CA GLN A 273 10.21 -23.76 1.45
C GLN A 273 10.65 -22.30 1.25
N LYS A 274 11.28 -21.74 2.29
CA LYS A 274 11.96 -20.44 2.18
C LYS A 274 13.09 -20.60 1.17
N PRO A 275 13.13 -19.83 0.07
CA PRO A 275 14.29 -19.82 -0.80
C PRO A 275 15.51 -19.37 0.01
N PRO A 276 16.73 -19.74 -0.40
CA PRO A 276 17.93 -19.19 0.22
C PRO A 276 17.83 -17.66 0.12
N ALA A 277 18.03 -16.98 1.25
CA ALA A 277 17.98 -15.51 1.31
C ALA A 277 18.96 -14.95 0.28
N ASP A 278 18.44 -14.14 -0.64
CA ASP A 278 19.26 -13.35 -1.55
C ASP A 278 19.30 -11.90 -1.06
N PRO A 279 20.30 -11.52 -0.24
CA PRO A 279 20.41 -10.16 0.26
C PRO A 279 20.56 -9.13 -0.87
N ALA A 280 21.05 -9.52 -2.06
CA ALA A 280 21.12 -8.63 -3.20
C ALA A 280 19.74 -8.31 -3.76
N ALA A 281 18.78 -9.25 -3.71
CA ALA A 281 17.41 -9.02 -4.16
C ALA A 281 16.74 -7.87 -3.40
N MET A 282 16.90 -7.83 -2.08
CA MET A 282 16.40 -6.73 -1.25
C MET A 282 17.13 -5.43 -1.57
N ARG A 283 18.48 -5.45 -1.65
CA ARG A 283 19.26 -4.23 -1.88
C ARG A 283 18.94 -3.57 -3.22
N TRP A 284 18.94 -4.34 -4.32
CA TRP A 284 18.67 -3.72 -5.62
C TRP A 284 17.23 -3.21 -5.74
N SER A 285 16.25 -3.94 -5.21
CA SER A 285 14.85 -3.53 -5.34
C SER A 285 14.50 -2.34 -4.43
N LEU A 286 15.11 -2.23 -3.24
CA LEU A 286 15.03 -1.03 -2.42
C LEU A 286 15.68 0.17 -3.14
N CYS A 287 16.88 -0.01 -3.66
CA CYS A 287 17.56 1.05 -4.43
C CYS A 287 16.79 1.42 -5.70
N TYR A 288 16.14 0.46 -6.36
CA TYR A 288 15.26 0.72 -7.49
C TYR A 288 14.11 1.65 -7.08
N ALA A 289 13.34 1.30 -6.04
CA ALA A 289 12.24 2.13 -5.55
C ALA A 289 12.71 3.55 -5.21
N LEU A 290 13.88 3.68 -4.58
CA LEU A 290 14.44 4.97 -4.20
C LEU A 290 14.96 5.78 -5.41
N THR A 291 15.44 5.14 -6.49
CA THR A 291 16.02 5.87 -7.62
C THR A 291 15.03 6.28 -8.67
N ILE A 292 13.94 5.53 -8.90
CA ILE A 292 13.03 5.81 -10.00
C ILE A 292 11.88 6.76 -9.65
N GLY A 293 11.60 7.01 -8.35
CA GLY A 293 10.52 7.87 -7.89
C GLY A 293 10.39 7.94 -6.38
N ASP A 294 9.26 8.46 -5.92
CA ASP A 294 8.92 8.64 -4.50
C ASP A 294 8.01 7.50 -4.01
N PHE A 295 8.47 6.27 -4.17
CA PHE A 295 7.71 5.08 -3.82
C PHE A 295 7.89 4.68 -2.36
N TYR A 296 6.83 4.10 -1.79
CA TYR A 296 6.95 3.22 -0.64
C TYR A 296 7.51 1.87 -1.09
N TYR A 297 8.07 1.12 -0.17
CA TYR A 297 8.75 -0.14 -0.47
C TYR A 297 8.35 -1.24 0.51
N LEU A 298 8.17 -2.46 -0.02
CA LEU A 298 7.97 -3.68 0.75
C LEU A 298 8.80 -4.82 0.15
N PHE A 299 9.55 -5.52 1.00
CA PHE A 299 10.22 -6.77 0.65
C PHE A 299 9.62 -7.88 1.48
N SER A 300 8.84 -8.74 0.85
CA SER A 300 8.04 -9.77 1.50
C SER A 300 8.40 -11.18 1.02
N ASP A 301 7.94 -12.20 1.71
CA ASP A 301 8.21 -13.59 1.36
C ASP A 301 7.53 -14.01 0.04
N ASN A 302 6.24 -13.77 -0.09
CA ASN A 302 5.41 -14.12 -1.24
C ASN A 302 4.04 -13.43 -1.14
N THR A 303 3.03 -13.98 -1.79
CA THR A 303 1.63 -13.49 -1.71
C THR A 303 1.01 -13.54 -0.31
N SER A 304 1.71 -13.98 0.72
CA SER A 304 1.30 -13.78 2.11
C SER A 304 1.73 -12.43 2.66
N HIS A 305 2.60 -11.71 1.95
CA HIS A 305 3.12 -10.39 2.26
C HIS A 305 3.81 -10.28 3.64
N ARG A 306 4.16 -11.42 4.23
CA ARG A 306 4.93 -11.45 5.49
C ARG A 306 6.36 -11.05 5.22
N HIS A 307 6.94 -10.31 6.12
CA HIS A 307 8.31 -9.83 5.97
C HIS A 307 9.04 -9.82 7.31
N ASP A 308 10.35 -9.78 7.22
CA ASP A 308 11.23 -9.52 8.36
C ASP A 308 11.64 -8.05 8.31
N TRP A 309 11.79 -7.41 9.48
CA TRP A 309 12.32 -6.06 9.52
C TRP A 309 13.82 -6.09 9.20
N GLN A 310 14.20 -5.42 8.13
CA GLN A 310 15.59 -5.34 7.72
C GLN A 310 16.29 -4.17 8.41
N PRO A 311 17.50 -4.33 9.00
CA PRO A 311 18.22 -3.22 9.64
C PRO A 311 18.43 -2.02 8.72
N GLN A 312 18.49 -2.24 7.41
CA GLN A 312 18.64 -1.21 6.39
C GLN A 312 17.44 -0.25 6.30
N TYR A 313 16.26 -0.66 6.78
CA TYR A 313 15.07 0.19 6.82
C TYR A 313 15.20 1.32 7.86
N ASP A 314 16.04 1.14 8.86
CA ASP A 314 16.30 2.15 9.89
C ASP A 314 17.29 3.24 9.42
N VAL A 315 17.90 3.09 8.24
CA VAL A 315 18.84 4.07 7.68
C VAL A 315 18.06 5.25 7.11
N LYS A 316 18.11 6.39 7.79
CA LYS A 316 17.41 7.61 7.37
C LYS A 316 18.30 8.47 6.48
N ILE A 317 17.98 8.53 5.19
CA ILE A 317 18.76 9.21 4.16
C ILE A 317 18.28 10.62 3.84
N GLY A 318 17.21 11.07 4.49
CA GLY A 318 16.59 12.38 4.26
C GLY A 318 15.77 12.46 2.96
N PRO A 319 15.26 13.65 2.61
CA PRO A 319 14.49 13.85 1.39
C PRO A 319 15.38 13.77 0.14
N PRO A 320 14.78 13.45 -1.03
CA PRO A 320 15.49 13.49 -2.30
C PRO A 320 15.81 14.92 -2.71
N LEU A 321 16.99 15.14 -3.29
CA LEU A 321 17.45 16.44 -3.78
C LEU A 321 17.09 16.69 -5.26
N GLY A 322 16.32 15.77 -5.87
CA GLY A 322 15.91 15.87 -7.27
C GLY A 322 15.38 14.53 -7.79
N PRO A 323 15.03 14.46 -9.06
CA PRO A 323 14.62 13.22 -9.70
C PRO A 323 15.79 12.23 -9.81
N GLY A 324 15.45 10.96 -10.03
CA GLY A 324 16.45 9.95 -10.38
C GLY A 324 17.06 10.21 -11.76
N GLU A 325 18.33 9.83 -11.90
CA GLU A 325 19.13 9.99 -13.11
C GLU A 325 19.47 8.62 -13.68
N GLN A 326 19.13 8.41 -14.94
CA GLN A 326 19.56 7.23 -15.68
C GLN A 326 21.01 7.41 -16.14
N VAL A 327 21.92 6.53 -15.71
CA VAL A 327 23.34 6.53 -16.11
C VAL A 327 23.56 5.68 -17.36
N SER A 328 22.83 4.56 -17.44
CA SER A 328 22.78 3.65 -18.58
C SER A 328 21.44 2.92 -18.57
N SER A 329 21.19 2.04 -19.55
CA SER A 329 19.93 1.26 -19.62
C SER A 329 19.62 0.44 -18.35
N HIS A 330 20.64 0.13 -17.54
CA HIS A 330 20.47 -0.67 -16.34
C HIS A 330 20.95 0.03 -15.06
N VAL A 331 21.56 1.20 -15.16
CA VAL A 331 22.10 1.89 -13.99
C VAL A 331 21.35 3.18 -13.74
N TRP A 332 20.82 3.29 -12.53
CA TRP A 332 20.14 4.47 -12.04
C TRP A 332 20.79 4.97 -10.76
N LYS A 333 20.79 6.29 -10.54
CA LYS A 333 21.25 6.93 -9.31
C LYS A 333 20.33 8.06 -8.92
N ARG A 334 20.27 8.37 -7.61
CA ARG A 334 19.54 9.52 -7.07
C ARG A 334 20.25 10.07 -5.86
N ARG A 335 20.26 11.40 -5.73
CA ARG A 335 20.83 12.07 -4.57
C ARG A 335 19.74 12.35 -3.54
N TYR A 336 20.09 12.11 -2.29
CA TYR A 336 19.35 12.43 -1.11
C TYR A 336 20.15 13.38 -0.22
N GLU A 337 19.52 13.99 0.76
CA GLU A 337 20.20 14.92 1.68
C GLU A 337 21.44 14.29 2.33
N LYS A 338 21.33 13.03 2.78
CA LYS A 338 22.38 12.30 3.51
C LYS A 338 22.98 11.12 2.75
N ALA A 339 22.58 10.89 1.51
CA ALA A 339 23.05 9.74 0.75
C ALA A 339 23.00 9.93 -0.76
N LYS A 340 23.78 9.11 -1.46
CA LYS A 340 23.60 8.81 -2.87
C LYS A 340 23.16 7.35 -3.00
N VAL A 341 22.04 7.12 -3.66
CA VAL A 341 21.52 5.78 -3.96
C VAL A 341 21.88 5.42 -5.40
N VAL A 342 22.36 4.20 -5.60
CA VAL A 342 22.74 3.68 -6.92
C VAL A 342 22.23 2.25 -7.04
N VAL A 343 21.68 1.90 -8.20
CA VAL A 343 21.27 0.53 -8.54
C VAL A 343 21.84 0.13 -9.89
N ASN A 344 22.32 -1.10 -9.98
CA ASN A 344 22.65 -1.80 -11.22
C ASN A 344 21.63 -2.94 -11.39
N LEU A 345 20.67 -2.74 -12.28
CA LEU A 345 19.49 -3.60 -12.41
C LEU A 345 19.85 -5.02 -12.88
N PRO A 346 19.03 -6.03 -12.53
CA PRO A 346 19.20 -7.39 -13.05
C PRO A 346 19.18 -7.41 -14.59
N GLY A 347 20.06 -8.23 -15.18
CA GLY A 347 20.22 -8.31 -16.63
C GLY A 347 21.20 -7.29 -17.23
N ALA A 348 21.83 -6.45 -16.41
CA ALA A 348 22.93 -5.60 -16.88
C ALA A 348 24.08 -6.44 -17.46
N PRO A 349 24.78 -5.95 -18.50
CA PRO A 349 25.82 -6.71 -19.16
C PRO A 349 27.09 -6.91 -18.31
N GLY A 350 27.22 -6.18 -17.22
CA GLY A 350 28.34 -6.26 -16.31
C GLY A 350 28.22 -5.36 -15.08
N PRO A 351 29.23 -5.39 -14.21
CA PRO A 351 29.26 -4.56 -13.02
C PRO A 351 29.41 -3.07 -13.36
N TYR A 352 28.75 -2.23 -12.56
CA TYR A 352 28.96 -0.78 -12.60
C TYR A 352 30.00 -0.38 -11.57
N VAL A 353 30.98 0.38 -12.02
CA VAL A 353 32.07 0.91 -11.19
C VAL A 353 31.79 2.37 -10.87
N LEU A 354 31.68 2.69 -9.56
CA LEU A 354 31.48 4.05 -9.07
C LEU A 354 32.69 4.52 -8.27
N GLU A 355 33.32 5.56 -8.72
CA GLU A 355 34.41 6.24 -8.02
C GLU A 355 33.91 7.49 -7.31
N LEU A 356 34.23 7.67 -6.03
CA LEU A 356 33.70 8.73 -5.18
C LEU A 356 34.73 9.78 -4.79
N GLY A 357 36.04 9.46 -4.92
CA GLY A 357 37.12 10.36 -4.55
C GLY A 357 37.36 10.52 -3.03
N GLN A 358 36.47 10.06 -2.20
CA GLN A 358 36.54 10.06 -0.73
C GLN A 358 36.03 8.76 -0.12
N LEU A 359 36.48 8.43 1.07
CA LEU A 359 35.96 7.30 1.83
C LEU A 359 34.48 7.51 2.08
N THR A 360 33.68 6.53 1.73
CA THR A 360 32.22 6.58 1.86
C THR A 360 31.72 5.24 2.39
N LYS A 361 30.79 5.26 3.32
CA LYS A 361 30.17 4.06 3.89
C LYS A 361 28.92 3.70 3.10
N ASP A 362 28.84 2.44 2.66
CA ASP A 362 27.61 1.85 2.16
C ASP A 362 26.74 1.37 3.33
N ALA A 363 25.54 1.94 3.49
CA ALA A 363 24.62 1.60 4.56
C ALA A 363 24.02 0.18 4.43
N LEU A 364 24.00 -0.39 3.22
CA LEU A 364 23.38 -1.70 2.98
C LEU A 364 24.33 -2.87 3.30
N THR A 365 25.64 -2.67 3.08
CA THR A 365 26.65 -3.73 3.29
C THR A 365 27.58 -3.44 4.45
N GLY A 366 27.68 -2.18 4.88
CA GLY A 366 28.63 -1.72 5.88
C GLY A 366 30.04 -1.48 5.32
N GLU A 367 30.29 -1.75 4.02
CA GLU A 367 31.57 -1.51 3.36
C GLU A 367 31.91 -0.02 3.38
N THR A 368 33.21 0.30 3.56
CA THR A 368 33.71 1.68 3.45
C THR A 368 34.83 1.70 2.43
N ALA A 369 34.64 2.46 1.36
CA ALA A 369 35.62 2.51 0.23
C ALA A 369 35.54 3.87 -0.49
N THR A 370 36.54 4.14 -1.34
CA THR A 370 36.53 5.26 -2.29
C THR A 370 35.98 4.86 -3.65
N LYS A 371 35.82 3.55 -3.87
CA LYS A 371 35.37 2.96 -5.13
C LYS A 371 34.51 1.73 -4.85
N PHE A 372 33.33 1.67 -5.46
CA PHE A 372 32.42 0.55 -5.34
C PHE A 372 32.23 -0.13 -6.69
N THR A 373 32.27 -1.45 -6.67
CA THR A 373 31.90 -2.29 -7.83
C THR A 373 30.51 -2.90 -7.54
N ILE A 374 29.51 -2.50 -8.30
CA ILE A 374 28.11 -2.89 -8.09
C ILE A 374 27.74 -3.93 -9.16
N PRO A 375 27.59 -5.21 -8.81
CA PRO A 375 27.20 -6.26 -9.74
C PRO A 375 25.82 -6.03 -10.33
N PRO A 376 25.47 -6.66 -11.48
CA PRO A 376 24.08 -6.75 -11.94
C PRO A 376 23.16 -7.33 -10.85
N GLY A 377 22.00 -6.72 -10.64
CA GLY A 377 21.07 -7.12 -9.60
C GLY A 377 21.54 -6.75 -8.18
N ASP A 378 22.24 -5.64 -8.01
CA ASP A 378 22.65 -5.13 -6.70
C ASP A 378 22.49 -3.61 -6.62
N GLY A 379 22.50 -3.06 -5.40
CA GLY A 379 22.39 -1.63 -5.14
C GLY A 379 23.18 -1.18 -3.92
N ARG A 380 23.42 0.13 -3.83
CA ARG A 380 24.14 0.77 -2.71
C ARG A 380 23.41 2.02 -2.22
N ILE A 381 23.47 2.24 -0.92
CA ILE A 381 23.11 3.50 -0.26
C ILE A 381 24.38 4.07 0.36
N LEU A 382 24.98 5.02 -0.32
CA LEU A 382 26.29 5.61 0.01
C LEU A 382 26.05 6.88 0.84
N LEU A 383 26.39 6.82 2.13
CA LEU A 383 26.15 7.92 3.07
C LEU A 383 27.13 9.08 2.82
N HIS A 384 26.63 10.31 2.90
CA HIS A 384 27.45 11.51 3.01
C HIS A 384 27.79 11.74 4.49
N ASP A 385 28.99 12.23 4.76
CA ASP A 385 29.42 12.67 6.07
C ASP A 385 28.67 13.96 6.48
#